data_555e0069edb892bb874b1fab7c048e3c
#
_entry.id   555e0069edb892bb874b1fab7c048e3c
#
_cell.length_a   1.000
_cell.length_b   1.000
_cell.length_c   1.000
_cell.angle_alpha   90.00
_cell.angle_beta   90.00
_cell.angle_gamma   90.00
#
_symmetry.space_group_name_H-M   'P 1'
#
loop_
_entity.id
_entity.type
_entity.pdbx_description
1 polymer ?
#
loop_
_entity_poly.entity_id
_entity_poly.type
_entity_poly.pdbx_seq_one_letter_code
_entity_poly.pdbx_strand_id
1 'polypeptide(L)'
;MNLADITTKCYILALIIRDDGERLLLGDGAYEFKDTQQHFQPNTFANDVVELQGTDGQMLAGQVRRTATQTFSGYIGDATFSQQAVESARRDFMMFFRKQHFYTAVYIFKDGTAIQRKRGYIVDAPSVPELWQKFPEWSIGLNFEDPNYYEYAENNLGEEIYAHIQSIDIATAISGGLVWDAIGATWDSVGAIWEEGGSGGITTVTVDGVDSAEPIWAVTGPATNPTLTNITTGQTIEWTGTVPSGQTLIVNMDEMTASLEGANVFQFITGTWVTLQAGNNRVSYNAQGATDPSTLSWNGVVG
;
A
#
# COMPACT_ATOMS: atom_id res chain seq x y z
N MET A 1 12.72 -10.39 13.07
CA MET A 1 13.46 -9.11 13.15
C MET A 1 12.47 -8.03 12.81
N ASN A 2 12.25 -7.07 13.69
CA ASN A 2 11.32 -5.98 13.49
C ASN A 2 12.07 -4.75 13.00
N LEU A 3 11.39 -3.87 12.28
CA LEU A 3 11.95 -2.61 11.78
C LEU A 3 12.59 -1.78 12.92
N ALA A 4 11.94 -1.76 14.09
CA ALA A 4 12.42 -1.04 15.26
C ALA A 4 13.77 -1.55 15.83
N ASP A 5 14.15 -2.80 15.51
CA ASP A 5 15.39 -3.41 16.01
C ASP A 5 16.58 -3.13 15.07
N ILE A 6 16.33 -2.50 13.92
CA ILE A 6 17.34 -2.27 12.89
C ILE A 6 18.05 -0.94 13.16
N THR A 7 19.28 -1.03 13.65
CA THR A 7 20.14 0.14 13.85
C THR A 7 20.99 0.35 12.60
N THR A 8 20.64 1.32 11.77
CA THR A 8 21.31 1.54 10.49
C THR A 8 22.70 2.13 10.64
N LYS A 9 23.72 1.38 10.25
CA LYS A 9 25.07 1.90 10.00
C LYS A 9 25.20 2.48 8.58
N CYS A 10 24.38 2.00 7.64
CA CYS A 10 24.35 2.38 6.25
C CYS A 10 23.22 3.39 5.97
N TYR A 11 23.29 4.07 4.83
CA TYR A 11 22.27 5.05 4.43
C TYR A 11 20.95 4.40 4.01
N ILE A 12 20.99 3.18 3.47
CA ILE A 12 19.83 2.40 3.04
C ILE A 12 20.11 0.94 3.33
N LEU A 13 19.16 0.27 3.95
CA LEU A 13 19.11 -1.20 4.08
C LEU A 13 17.94 -1.74 3.27
N ALA A 14 18.01 -2.99 2.85
CA ALA A 14 16.89 -3.67 2.23
C ALA A 14 16.51 -4.91 3.05
N LEU A 15 15.29 -4.91 3.59
CA LEU A 15 14.69 -6.09 4.20
C LEU A 15 13.87 -6.80 3.12
N ILE A 16 14.27 -8.00 2.76
CA ILE A 16 13.53 -8.83 1.82
C ILE A 16 12.62 -9.76 2.62
N ILE A 17 11.34 -9.70 2.34
CA ILE A 17 10.31 -10.52 2.98
C ILE A 17 9.77 -11.48 1.93
N ARG A 18 9.82 -12.78 2.20
CA ARG A 18 9.26 -13.82 1.36
C ARG A 18 7.76 -14.01 1.67
N ASP A 19 6.97 -14.48 0.74
CA ASP A 19 5.52 -14.67 0.86
C ASP A 19 5.08 -15.62 1.99
N ASP A 20 5.98 -16.46 2.52
CA ASP A 20 5.77 -17.30 3.71
C ASP A 20 6.17 -16.63 5.02
N GLY A 21 6.58 -15.35 4.98
CA GLY A 21 6.95 -14.54 6.14
C GLY A 21 8.42 -14.64 6.55
N GLU A 22 9.26 -15.47 5.90
CA GLU A 22 10.71 -15.43 6.14
C GLU A 22 11.32 -14.09 5.71
N ARG A 23 12.32 -13.63 6.47
CA ARG A 23 12.91 -12.30 6.32
C ARG A 23 14.41 -12.37 6.21
N LEU A 24 14.99 -11.62 5.27
CA LEU A 24 16.42 -11.49 5.07
C LEU A 24 16.82 -10.01 5.01
N LEU A 25 17.72 -9.59 5.87
CA LEU A 25 18.26 -8.23 5.86
C LEU A 25 19.51 -8.18 4.96
N LEU A 26 19.51 -7.24 4.01
CA LEU A 26 20.62 -6.91 3.14
C LEU A 26 21.14 -5.52 3.49
N GLY A 27 22.45 -5.34 3.43
CA GLY A 27 23.13 -4.08 3.73
C GLY A 27 23.74 -4.00 5.12
N ASP A 28 23.50 -4.97 6.00
CA ASP A 28 24.10 -5.08 7.32
C ASP A 28 24.33 -6.56 7.70
N GLY A 29 25.25 -6.79 8.61
CA GLY A 29 25.54 -8.12 9.15
C GLY A 29 26.20 -9.06 8.15
N ALA A 30 25.53 -10.18 7.84
CA ALA A 30 26.10 -11.22 6.97
C ALA A 30 26.13 -10.82 5.48
N TYR A 31 25.29 -9.87 5.04
CA TYR A 31 25.10 -9.52 3.63
C TYR A 31 25.28 -8.02 3.42
N GLU A 32 26.53 -7.55 3.42
CA GLU A 32 26.84 -6.15 3.19
C GLU A 32 26.69 -5.74 1.73
N PHE A 33 26.22 -4.52 1.46
CA PHE A 33 26.12 -3.98 0.11
C PHE A 33 27.51 -3.56 -0.42
N LYS A 34 27.74 -3.82 -1.72
CA LYS A 34 28.94 -3.37 -2.43
C LYS A 34 28.91 -1.86 -2.69
N ASP A 35 27.74 -1.34 -3.05
CA ASP A 35 27.47 0.06 -3.30
C ASP A 35 26.02 0.39 -2.96
N THR A 36 25.81 1.29 -2.01
CA THR A 36 24.48 1.66 -1.53
C THR A 36 23.66 2.49 -2.53
N GLN A 37 24.31 3.11 -3.53
CA GLN A 37 23.62 3.93 -4.50
C GLN A 37 22.91 3.16 -5.61
N GLN A 38 23.29 1.90 -5.84
CA GLN A 38 22.71 1.08 -6.90
C GLN A 38 21.42 0.33 -6.52
N HIS A 39 21.06 0.33 -5.24
CA HIS A 39 19.99 -0.53 -4.73
C HIS A 39 18.61 0.13 -4.72
N PHE A 40 18.55 1.42 -4.89
CA PHE A 40 17.30 2.15 -5.09
C PHE A 40 17.28 2.72 -6.51
N GLN A 41 16.54 2.04 -7.39
CA GLN A 41 16.38 2.52 -8.77
C GLN A 41 15.00 3.19 -8.92
N PRO A 42 14.97 4.45 -9.35
CA PRO A 42 13.71 5.11 -9.64
C PRO A 42 12.98 4.40 -10.78
N ASN A 43 11.67 4.54 -10.77
CA ASN A 43 10.83 4.00 -11.84
C ASN A 43 11.25 4.56 -13.21
N THR A 44 11.29 3.71 -14.22
CA THR A 44 11.51 4.12 -15.60
C THR A 44 10.17 4.34 -16.29
N PHE A 45 10.13 5.36 -17.16
CA PHE A 45 8.96 5.63 -18.00
C PHE A 45 9.20 5.12 -19.41
N ALA A 46 8.19 4.41 -19.96
CA ALA A 46 8.14 4.16 -21.39
C ALA A 46 7.26 5.21 -22.03
N ASN A 47 7.82 5.91 -22.99
CA ASN A 47 7.10 6.88 -23.79
C ASN A 47 6.58 6.19 -25.06
N ASP A 48 5.29 6.27 -25.28
CA ASP A 48 4.71 5.92 -26.58
C ASP A 48 4.67 7.18 -27.42
N VAL A 49 5.48 7.20 -28.49
CA VAL A 49 5.63 8.34 -29.36
C VAL A 49 5.12 8.01 -30.76
N VAL A 50 4.31 8.88 -31.31
CA VAL A 50 3.80 8.79 -32.68
C VAL A 50 4.57 9.78 -33.56
N GLU A 51 5.17 9.29 -34.64
CA GLU A 51 5.80 10.14 -35.65
C GLU A 51 4.72 10.90 -36.44
N LEU A 52 4.86 12.21 -36.53
CA LEU A 52 3.93 13.05 -37.30
C LEU A 52 4.30 12.96 -38.77
N GLN A 53 3.41 12.38 -39.59
CA GLN A 53 3.61 12.30 -41.03
C GLN A 53 3.57 13.71 -41.65
N GLY A 54 4.65 14.07 -42.33
CA GLY A 54 4.72 15.34 -43.10
C GLY A 54 5.22 16.55 -42.30
N THR A 55 5.63 16.40 -41.06
CA THR A 55 6.29 17.42 -40.26
C THR A 55 7.45 16.82 -39.46
N ASP A 56 8.53 17.55 -39.29
CA ASP A 56 9.61 17.12 -38.39
C ASP A 56 9.12 17.18 -36.95
N GLY A 57 8.90 16.03 -36.33
CA GLY A 57 8.54 15.95 -34.92
C GLY A 57 7.84 14.65 -34.50
N GLN A 58 7.81 14.45 -33.21
CA GLN A 58 7.12 13.33 -32.57
C GLN A 58 6.10 13.87 -31.56
N MET A 59 4.95 13.24 -31.48
CA MET A 59 3.94 13.53 -30.48
C MET A 59 3.95 12.41 -29.42
N LEU A 60 3.99 12.79 -28.14
CA LEU A 60 3.83 11.85 -27.03
C LEU A 60 2.37 11.38 -27.00
N ALA A 61 2.13 10.12 -27.31
CA ALA A 61 0.80 9.51 -27.30
C ALA A 61 0.43 8.96 -25.90
N GLY A 62 1.45 8.55 -25.13
CA GLY A 62 1.27 8.02 -23.80
C GLY A 62 2.59 7.87 -23.04
N GLN A 63 2.48 7.81 -21.73
CA GLN A 63 3.59 7.52 -20.84
C GLN A 63 3.15 6.47 -19.82
N VAL A 64 3.87 5.38 -19.75
CA VAL A 64 3.58 4.27 -18.82
C VAL A 64 4.78 4.04 -17.93
N ARG A 65 4.57 3.93 -16.63
CA ARG A 65 5.61 3.45 -15.71
C ARG A 65 5.91 1.99 -16.03
N ARG A 66 7.17 1.66 -16.16
CA ARG A 66 7.62 0.27 -16.38
C ARG A 66 8.26 -0.27 -15.13
N THR A 67 8.00 -1.55 -14.90
CA THR A 67 8.76 -2.33 -13.93
C THR A 67 10.23 -2.39 -14.37
N ALA A 68 11.14 -2.17 -13.44
CA ALA A 68 12.57 -2.34 -13.66
C ALA A 68 13.08 -3.52 -12.82
N THR A 69 13.98 -4.28 -13.40
CA THR A 69 14.70 -5.30 -12.62
C THR A 69 15.59 -4.60 -11.61
N GLN A 70 15.39 -4.91 -10.35
CA GLN A 70 16.20 -4.44 -9.24
C GLN A 70 17.29 -5.47 -8.95
N THR A 71 18.54 -5.11 -9.14
CA THR A 71 19.68 -5.97 -8.80
C THR A 71 20.26 -5.55 -7.46
N PHE A 72 20.30 -6.48 -6.53
CA PHE A 72 21.01 -6.33 -5.26
C PHE A 72 22.34 -7.05 -5.36
N SER A 73 23.43 -6.44 -4.89
CA SER A 73 24.75 -7.06 -4.88
C SER A 73 25.58 -6.59 -3.69
N GLY A 74 26.47 -7.45 -3.24
CA GLY A 74 27.28 -7.15 -2.08
C GLY A 74 28.31 -8.23 -1.76
N TYR A 75 28.71 -8.27 -0.49
CA TYR A 75 29.69 -9.22 0.03
C TYR A 75 29.07 -10.02 1.18
N ILE A 76 29.45 -11.30 1.29
CA ILE A 76 29.09 -12.11 2.46
C ILE A 76 30.20 -11.99 3.50
N GLY A 77 29.76 -11.60 4.72
CA GLY A 77 30.61 -11.53 5.89
C GLY A 77 31.41 -10.24 6.01
N ASP A 78 31.94 -10.03 7.19
CA ASP A 78 32.86 -8.96 7.55
C ASP A 78 34.23 -9.53 8.02
N ALA A 79 35.11 -8.65 8.50
CA ALA A 79 36.45 -9.03 8.95
C ALA A 79 36.44 -10.01 10.13
N THR A 80 35.32 -10.17 10.83
CA THR A 80 35.18 -11.04 12.03
C THR A 80 34.62 -12.41 11.69
N PHE A 81 34.06 -12.61 10.48
CA PHE A 81 33.47 -13.88 10.07
C PHE A 81 34.52 -14.99 9.90
N SER A 82 34.25 -16.15 10.50
CA SER A 82 34.99 -17.37 10.19
C SER A 82 34.59 -17.92 8.83
N GLN A 83 35.45 -18.71 8.20
CA GLN A 83 35.10 -19.36 6.92
C GLN A 83 33.84 -20.24 7.02
N GLN A 84 33.61 -20.86 8.17
CA GLN A 84 32.41 -21.65 8.42
C GLN A 84 31.14 -20.75 8.47
N ALA A 85 31.22 -19.55 9.06
CA ALA A 85 30.15 -18.59 9.12
C ALA A 85 29.81 -18.09 7.72
N VAL A 86 30.80 -17.77 6.89
CA VAL A 86 30.63 -17.37 5.48
C VAL A 86 29.94 -18.47 4.68
N GLU A 87 30.31 -19.74 4.84
CA GLU A 87 29.68 -20.85 4.13
C GLU A 87 28.24 -21.10 4.60
N SER A 88 27.94 -20.91 5.88
CA SER A 88 26.56 -20.96 6.39
C SER A 88 25.73 -19.86 5.80
N ALA A 89 26.20 -18.61 5.86
CA ALA A 89 25.49 -17.45 5.30
C ALA A 89 25.25 -17.61 3.79
N ARG A 90 26.25 -18.11 3.03
CA ARG A 90 26.08 -18.42 1.62
C ARG A 90 24.95 -19.42 1.38
N ARG A 91 24.89 -20.50 2.15
CA ARG A 91 23.85 -21.52 2.05
C ARG A 91 22.49 -20.93 2.37
N ASP A 92 22.39 -20.14 3.43
CA ASP A 92 21.15 -19.50 3.87
C ASP A 92 20.64 -18.53 2.80
N PHE A 93 21.53 -17.73 2.19
CA PHE A 93 21.19 -16.85 1.06
C PHE A 93 20.61 -17.64 -0.13
N MET A 94 21.30 -18.71 -0.54
CA MET A 94 20.84 -19.54 -1.66
C MET A 94 19.53 -20.27 -1.35
N MET A 95 19.28 -20.62 -0.09
CA MET A 95 18.05 -21.28 0.34
C MET A 95 16.89 -20.30 0.48
N PHE A 96 17.15 -19.06 0.85
CA PHE A 96 16.13 -18.04 0.97
C PHE A 96 15.53 -17.68 -0.39
N PHE A 97 16.34 -17.46 -1.43
CA PHE A 97 15.88 -17.11 -2.76
C PHE A 97 15.53 -18.34 -3.60
N ARG A 98 14.25 -18.69 -3.66
CA ARG A 98 13.73 -19.82 -4.45
C ARG A 98 12.76 -19.34 -5.52
N LYS A 99 12.72 -20.04 -6.67
CA LYS A 99 11.95 -19.65 -7.85
C LYS A 99 10.42 -19.61 -7.68
N GLN A 100 9.87 -20.20 -6.64
CA GLN A 100 8.41 -20.36 -6.46
C GLN A 100 7.80 -19.38 -5.46
N HIS A 101 8.56 -18.39 -5.04
CA HIS A 101 8.13 -17.42 -4.04
C HIS A 101 8.05 -16.02 -4.63
N PHE A 102 7.15 -15.23 -4.07
CA PHE A 102 7.13 -13.79 -4.24
C PHE A 102 7.87 -13.11 -3.09
N TYR A 103 8.43 -11.96 -3.39
CA TYR A 103 9.26 -11.21 -2.45
C TYR A 103 8.77 -9.77 -2.36
N THR A 104 8.71 -9.25 -1.14
CA THR A 104 8.54 -7.81 -0.88
C THR A 104 9.91 -7.25 -0.50
N ALA A 105 10.35 -6.20 -1.17
CA ALA A 105 11.56 -5.48 -0.81
C ALA A 105 11.19 -4.22 -0.04
N VAL A 106 11.62 -4.14 1.21
CA VAL A 106 11.43 -2.98 2.09
C VAL A 106 12.75 -2.25 2.20
N TYR A 107 12.78 -1.00 1.76
CA TYR A 107 13.95 -0.13 1.83
C TYR A 107 13.83 0.73 3.10
N ILE A 108 14.83 0.62 3.96
CA ILE A 108 14.87 1.29 5.25
C ILE A 108 15.91 2.39 5.16
N PHE A 109 15.47 3.64 5.36
CA PHE A 109 16.32 4.81 5.33
C PHE A 109 16.89 5.12 6.72
N LYS A 110 17.96 5.92 6.75
CA LYS A 110 18.66 6.29 7.98
C LYS A 110 17.79 7.06 8.99
N ASP A 111 16.79 7.76 8.52
CA ASP A 111 15.83 8.51 9.34
C ASP A 111 14.74 7.62 9.96
N GLY A 112 14.77 6.32 9.66
CA GLY A 112 13.79 5.34 10.13
C GLY A 112 12.55 5.23 9.26
N THR A 113 12.44 6.03 8.18
CA THR A 113 11.37 5.84 7.20
C THR A 113 11.61 4.57 6.40
N ALA A 114 10.55 3.94 5.96
CA ALA A 114 10.62 2.75 5.14
C ALA A 114 9.59 2.78 4.02
N ILE A 115 10.00 2.31 2.85
CA ILE A 115 9.13 2.14 1.70
C ILE A 115 9.27 0.72 1.17
N GLN A 116 8.25 0.22 0.49
CA GLN A 116 8.23 -1.15 -0.01
C GLN A 116 7.84 -1.24 -1.48
N ARG A 117 8.31 -2.29 -2.14
CA ARG A 117 7.80 -2.80 -3.41
C ARG A 117 7.32 -4.23 -3.20
N LYS A 118 6.11 -4.51 -3.69
CA LYS A 118 5.44 -5.81 -3.49
C LYS A 118 5.55 -6.70 -4.74
N ARG A 119 5.35 -8.00 -4.53
CA ARG A 119 5.24 -9.02 -5.57
C ARG A 119 6.43 -9.09 -6.53
N GLY A 120 7.64 -9.01 -5.95
CA GLY A 120 8.88 -9.27 -6.67
C GLY A 120 9.06 -10.76 -6.96
N TYR A 121 9.58 -11.10 -8.12
CA TYR A 121 9.98 -12.47 -8.47
C TYR A 121 11.41 -12.49 -8.99
N ILE A 122 12.07 -13.63 -8.86
CA ILE A 122 13.47 -13.79 -9.25
C ILE A 122 13.60 -13.80 -10.77
N VAL A 123 14.39 -12.89 -11.31
CA VAL A 123 14.79 -12.85 -12.73
C VAL A 123 16.20 -13.42 -12.90
N ASP A 124 17.13 -12.89 -12.10
CA ASP A 124 18.50 -13.41 -12.07
C ASP A 124 18.65 -14.29 -10.84
N ALA A 125 19.06 -15.52 -11.06
CA ALA A 125 19.26 -16.48 -9.98
C ALA A 125 20.27 -15.96 -8.95
N PRO A 126 20.08 -16.26 -7.64
CA PRO A 126 21.04 -15.88 -6.62
C PRO A 126 22.42 -16.46 -6.99
N SER A 127 23.41 -15.60 -7.03
CA SER A 127 24.79 -15.96 -7.39
C SER A 127 25.73 -15.64 -6.25
N VAL A 128 26.52 -16.63 -5.86
CA VAL A 128 27.65 -16.47 -4.93
C VAL A 128 28.84 -17.25 -5.52
N PRO A 129 29.54 -16.67 -6.52
CA PRO A 129 30.39 -17.43 -7.41
C PRO A 129 31.66 -18.03 -6.79
N GLU A 130 32.24 -17.50 -5.74
CA GLU A 130 33.57 -17.95 -5.35
C GLU A 130 33.73 -18.23 -3.85
N LEU A 131 34.04 -19.50 -3.56
CA LEU A 131 34.32 -20.02 -2.21
C LEU A 131 35.73 -19.66 -1.64
N TRP A 132 36.63 -19.17 -2.49
CA TRP A 132 38.05 -18.93 -2.11
C TRP A 132 38.28 -17.51 -1.60
N GLN A 133 37.37 -16.61 -1.85
CA GLN A 133 37.50 -15.22 -1.41
C GLN A 133 37.11 -15.12 0.05
N LYS A 134 37.86 -14.32 0.79
CA LYS A 134 37.56 -14.04 2.20
C LYS A 134 36.19 -13.38 2.35
N PHE A 135 35.76 -12.65 1.32
CA PHE A 135 34.45 -11.98 1.20
C PHE A 135 33.85 -12.31 -0.18
N PRO A 136 33.14 -13.44 -0.32
CA PRO A 136 32.52 -13.76 -1.60
C PRO A 136 31.44 -12.73 -1.96
N GLU A 137 31.44 -12.34 -3.22
CA GLU A 137 30.39 -11.46 -3.76
C GLU A 137 29.09 -12.24 -3.90
N TRP A 138 27.98 -11.57 -3.66
CA TRP A 138 26.65 -12.10 -3.93
C TRP A 138 25.85 -11.14 -4.81
N SER A 139 24.93 -11.68 -5.57
CA SER A 139 23.97 -10.90 -6.35
C SER A 139 22.65 -11.63 -6.51
N ILE A 140 21.56 -10.86 -6.64
CA ILE A 140 20.22 -11.32 -6.92
C ILE A 140 19.46 -10.27 -7.74
N GLY A 141 18.73 -10.68 -8.76
CA GLY A 141 17.85 -9.82 -9.55
C GLY A 141 16.39 -10.13 -9.26
N LEU A 142 15.64 -9.13 -8.81
CA LEU A 142 14.21 -9.19 -8.60
C LEU A 142 13.51 -8.26 -9.60
N ASN A 143 12.44 -8.72 -10.21
CA ASN A 143 11.53 -7.89 -10.98
C ASN A 143 10.20 -7.80 -10.25
N PHE A 144 9.67 -6.59 -10.10
CA PHE A 144 8.43 -6.34 -9.37
C PHE A 144 7.29 -6.16 -10.37
N GLU A 145 6.14 -6.80 -10.14
CA GLU A 145 4.97 -6.68 -11.01
C GLU A 145 4.42 -5.25 -11.00
N ASP A 146 4.43 -4.61 -9.82
CA ASP A 146 4.02 -3.22 -9.64
C ASP A 146 5.25 -2.30 -9.67
N PRO A 147 5.26 -1.25 -10.51
CA PRO A 147 6.34 -0.27 -10.55
C PRO A 147 6.35 0.68 -9.34
N ASN A 148 5.27 0.77 -8.58
CA ASN A 148 5.13 1.75 -7.51
C ASN A 148 5.90 1.36 -6.24
N TYR A 149 6.29 2.38 -5.48
CA TYR A 149 6.74 2.26 -4.12
C TYR A 149 5.62 2.69 -3.18
N TYR A 150 5.43 1.93 -2.11
CA TYR A 150 4.43 2.21 -1.09
C TYR A 150 5.10 2.50 0.24
N GLU A 151 4.47 3.29 1.07
CA GLU A 151 4.88 3.41 2.46
C GLU A 151 4.83 2.04 3.13
N TYR A 152 5.77 1.80 4.03
CA TYR A 152 5.83 0.58 4.82
C TYR A 152 5.77 0.90 6.30
N ALA A 153 4.86 0.25 7.00
CA ALA A 153 4.76 0.29 8.45
C ALA A 153 4.57 -1.13 9.00
N GLU A 154 5.08 -1.38 10.21
CA GLU A 154 4.86 -2.63 10.92
C GLU A 154 4.54 -2.38 12.39
N ASN A 155 3.79 -3.31 13.00
CA ASN A 155 3.49 -3.27 14.42
C ASN A 155 4.68 -3.79 15.25
N ASN A 156 4.56 -3.74 16.58
CA ASN A 156 5.60 -4.21 17.50
C ASN A 156 5.90 -5.73 17.40
N LEU A 157 5.05 -6.48 16.69
CA LEU A 157 5.25 -7.91 16.45
C LEU A 157 5.97 -8.16 15.11
N GLY A 158 6.22 -7.09 14.33
CA GLY A 158 6.83 -7.18 13.02
C GLY A 158 5.86 -7.58 11.92
N GLU A 159 4.55 -7.45 12.13
CA GLU A 159 3.56 -7.68 11.10
C GLU A 159 3.31 -6.39 10.32
N GLU A 160 3.21 -6.48 8.99
CA GLU A 160 2.87 -5.34 8.14
C GLU A 160 1.51 -4.78 8.55
N ILE A 161 1.45 -3.48 8.72
CA ILE A 161 0.21 -2.72 8.94
C ILE A 161 0.09 -1.62 7.91
N TYR A 162 -1.12 -1.10 7.71
CA TYR A 162 -1.31 0.08 6.87
C TYR A 162 -0.74 1.32 7.58
N ALA A 163 -0.01 2.14 6.83
CA ALA A 163 0.58 3.37 7.35
C ALA A 163 -0.49 4.38 7.78
N HIS A 164 -1.64 4.36 7.10
CA HIS A 164 -2.75 5.25 7.36
C HIS A 164 -4.03 4.47 7.68
N ILE A 165 -4.73 4.89 8.73
CA ILE A 165 -6.02 4.34 9.15
C ILE A 165 -6.94 5.51 9.50
N GLN A 166 -8.10 5.58 8.85
CA GLN A 166 -9.09 6.63 9.08
C GLN A 166 -10.47 6.04 9.33
N SER A 167 -11.11 6.50 10.40
CA SER A 167 -12.52 6.21 10.67
C SER A 167 -13.41 7.10 9.83
N ILE A 168 -14.44 6.49 9.22
CA ILE A 168 -15.45 7.17 8.41
C ILE A 168 -16.78 7.04 9.12
N ASP A 169 -17.30 8.16 9.61
CA ASP A 169 -18.57 8.19 10.33
C ASP A 169 -19.75 7.85 9.41
N ILE A 170 -20.81 7.29 10.00
CA ILE A 170 -22.02 6.97 9.28
C ILE A 170 -22.68 8.26 8.79
N ALA A 171 -23.08 8.29 7.53
CA ALA A 171 -23.89 9.36 7.00
C ALA A 171 -25.28 9.33 7.67
N THR A 172 -25.42 10.05 8.78
CA THR A 172 -26.73 10.29 9.36
C THR A 172 -27.51 11.24 8.49
N ALA A 173 -28.79 10.94 8.24
CA ALA A 173 -29.67 11.90 7.59
C ALA A 173 -29.58 13.22 8.37
N ILE A 174 -29.27 14.31 7.65
CA ILE A 174 -29.14 15.63 8.23
C ILE A 174 -30.47 15.97 8.90
N SER A 175 -30.53 15.85 10.22
CA SER A 175 -31.68 16.35 11.00
C SER A 175 -31.44 17.83 11.37
N GLY A 176 -31.15 18.65 10.38
CA GLY A 176 -30.89 20.07 10.55
C GLY A 176 -30.91 20.73 9.18
N GLY A 177 -32.05 20.97 8.68
CA GLY A 177 -32.32 21.78 7.49
C GLY A 177 -33.63 22.53 7.73
N LEU A 178 -33.80 23.69 7.13
CA LEU A 178 -35.07 24.39 7.15
C LEU A 178 -36.10 23.47 6.52
N VAL A 179 -36.97 22.86 7.33
CA VAL A 179 -38.12 22.10 6.81
C VAL A 179 -39.10 23.15 6.29
N TRP A 180 -39.19 23.29 4.98
CA TRP A 180 -40.08 24.25 4.28
C TRP A 180 -41.57 24.07 4.62
N ASP A 181 -41.93 22.94 5.22
CA ASP A 181 -43.28 22.57 5.61
C ASP A 181 -43.59 22.88 7.06
N ALA A 182 -42.69 23.53 7.81
CA ALA A 182 -43.00 24.00 9.13
C ALA A 182 -44.02 25.15 9.03
N ILE A 183 -45.24 24.92 9.54
CA ILE A 183 -46.31 25.94 9.58
C ILE A 183 -45.76 27.20 10.25
N GLY A 184 -45.61 28.29 9.46
CA GLY A 184 -45.15 29.58 9.95
C GLY A 184 -43.68 29.94 9.70
N ALA A 185 -42.90 29.10 9.01
CA ALA A 185 -41.55 29.48 8.56
C ALA A 185 -41.61 30.37 7.34
N THR A 186 -41.24 31.63 7.47
CA THR A 186 -41.01 32.57 6.37
C THR A 186 -39.55 32.92 6.28
N TRP A 187 -39.06 33.38 5.12
CA TRP A 187 -37.65 33.80 4.91
C TRP A 187 -37.16 34.85 5.91
N ASP A 188 -38.07 35.47 6.63
CA ASP A 188 -37.85 36.61 7.51
C ASP A 188 -38.27 36.30 8.97
N SER A 189 -38.48 35.03 9.32
CA SER A 189 -38.82 34.66 10.69
C SER A 189 -37.66 34.93 11.65
N VAL A 190 -37.87 35.83 12.59
CA VAL A 190 -36.93 36.12 13.67
C VAL A 190 -36.70 34.84 14.45
N GLY A 191 -35.49 34.31 14.36
CA GLY A 191 -35.09 33.03 14.98
C GLY A 191 -34.89 31.86 14.05
N ALA A 192 -34.99 32.02 12.73
CA ALA A 192 -34.50 30.99 11.79
C ALA A 192 -33.00 30.89 11.91
N ILE A 193 -32.54 29.87 12.59
CA ILE A 193 -31.13 29.51 12.64
C ILE A 193 -30.86 28.64 11.44
N TRP A 194 -30.02 29.11 10.52
CA TRP A 194 -29.37 28.26 9.54
C TRP A 194 -28.32 27.47 10.31
N GLU A 195 -28.66 26.29 10.79
CA GLU A 195 -27.63 25.37 11.20
C GLU A 195 -26.83 25.05 9.93
N GLU A 196 -25.54 25.32 9.97
CA GLU A 196 -24.64 24.75 8.97
C GLU A 196 -25.01 23.28 8.89
N GLY A 197 -25.53 22.86 7.74
CA GLY A 197 -25.89 21.48 7.54
C GLY A 197 -24.69 20.67 7.90
N GLY A 198 -24.79 19.96 9.04
CA GLY A 198 -23.68 19.15 9.52
C GLY A 198 -23.15 18.33 8.36
N SER A 199 -21.87 18.17 8.25
CA SER A 199 -21.23 17.35 7.21
C SER A 199 -21.62 15.87 7.33
N GLY A 200 -22.93 15.59 7.53
CA GLY A 200 -23.49 14.30 7.91
C GLY A 200 -22.77 13.16 7.24
N GLY A 201 -21.83 12.54 7.96
CA GLY A 201 -21.09 11.38 7.52
C GLY A 201 -20.13 11.59 6.33
N ILE A 202 -19.70 12.84 6.04
CA ILE A 202 -18.63 13.09 5.07
C ILE A 202 -17.34 13.32 5.83
N THR A 203 -16.39 12.42 5.63
CA THR A 203 -15.04 12.52 6.20
C THR A 203 -14.05 12.95 5.12
N THR A 204 -13.14 13.86 5.46
CA THR A 204 -12.02 14.20 4.58
C THR A 204 -10.86 13.25 4.89
N VAL A 205 -10.45 12.50 3.88
CA VAL A 205 -9.31 11.58 3.90
C VAL A 205 -8.18 12.20 3.08
N THR A 206 -7.03 12.41 3.68
CA THR A 206 -5.86 12.98 3.00
C THR A 206 -4.88 11.86 2.66
N VAL A 207 -4.51 11.75 1.40
CA VAL A 207 -3.49 10.83 0.90
C VAL A 207 -2.22 11.62 0.63
N ASP A 208 -1.21 11.41 1.46
CA ASP A 208 0.12 12.01 1.34
C ASP A 208 0.95 11.14 0.38
N GLY A 209 0.70 11.27 -0.92
CA GLY A 209 1.37 10.47 -1.93
C GLY A 209 1.41 11.20 -3.26
N VAL A 210 2.13 10.63 -4.23
CA VAL A 210 2.25 11.17 -5.60
C VAL A 210 1.22 10.56 -6.55
N ASP A 211 0.52 9.52 -6.12
CA ASP A 211 -0.48 8.81 -6.92
C ASP A 211 -1.68 8.40 -6.07
N SER A 212 -2.71 7.83 -6.69
CA SER A 212 -3.86 7.29 -6.00
C SER A 212 -3.50 6.08 -5.13
N ALA A 213 -4.22 5.90 -4.04
CA ALA A 213 -4.14 4.72 -3.18
C ALA A 213 -5.44 3.91 -3.27
N GLU A 214 -5.29 2.59 -3.25
CA GLU A 214 -6.40 1.65 -3.17
C GLU A 214 -6.61 1.22 -1.71
N PRO A 215 -7.67 1.70 -1.04
CA PRO A 215 -7.87 1.42 0.37
C PRO A 215 -8.47 0.04 0.63
N ILE A 216 -8.28 -0.46 1.84
CA ILE A 216 -9.12 -1.51 2.42
C ILE A 216 -10.23 -0.84 3.22
N TRP A 217 -11.45 -1.25 2.96
CA TRP A 217 -12.63 -0.81 3.66
C TRP A 217 -13.14 -1.90 4.60
N ALA A 218 -13.19 -1.61 5.89
CA ALA A 218 -13.68 -2.51 6.92
C ALA A 218 -14.97 -1.96 7.55
N VAL A 219 -15.99 -2.80 7.60
CA VAL A 219 -17.31 -2.48 8.18
C VAL A 219 -17.62 -3.46 9.29
N THR A 220 -17.75 -2.97 10.52
CA THR A 220 -18.18 -3.78 11.67
C THR A 220 -19.71 -3.71 11.78
N GLY A 221 -20.36 -4.88 11.95
CA GLY A 221 -21.80 -4.95 12.09
C GLY A 221 -22.30 -4.60 13.51
N PRO A 222 -23.60 -4.25 13.63
CA PRO A 222 -24.64 -4.48 12.62
C PRO A 222 -24.64 -3.44 11.51
N ALA A 223 -24.74 -3.86 10.24
CA ALA A 223 -24.83 -2.97 9.09
C ALA A 223 -25.53 -3.68 7.92
N THR A 224 -26.52 -3.05 7.31
CA THR A 224 -27.22 -3.62 6.14
C THR A 224 -26.98 -2.73 4.93
N ASN A 225 -26.61 -3.37 3.81
CA ASN A 225 -26.26 -2.73 2.55
C ASN A 225 -25.25 -1.58 2.73
N PRO A 226 -24.10 -1.85 3.34
CA PRO A 226 -23.07 -0.82 3.51
C PRO A 226 -22.60 -0.31 2.15
N THR A 227 -22.50 1.01 2.05
CA THR A 227 -22.11 1.74 0.85
C THR A 227 -21.02 2.73 1.18
N LEU A 228 -19.95 2.71 0.43
CA LEU A 228 -18.85 3.68 0.49
C LEU A 228 -18.83 4.50 -0.79
N THR A 229 -18.80 5.82 -0.64
CA THR A 229 -18.74 6.76 -1.77
C THR A 229 -17.57 7.70 -1.61
N ASN A 230 -16.69 7.74 -2.58
CA ASN A 230 -15.73 8.84 -2.72
C ASN A 230 -16.38 9.95 -3.56
N ILE A 231 -16.81 11.00 -2.90
CA ILE A 231 -17.51 12.14 -3.52
C ILE A 231 -16.58 12.90 -4.46
N THR A 232 -15.28 12.92 -4.16
CA THR A 232 -14.27 13.61 -4.98
C THR A 232 -14.11 12.98 -6.35
N THR A 233 -14.11 11.63 -6.42
CA THR A 233 -13.96 10.86 -7.67
C THR A 233 -15.31 10.47 -8.29
N GLY A 234 -16.41 10.52 -7.52
CA GLY A 234 -17.73 10.03 -7.92
C GLY A 234 -17.87 8.50 -7.90
N GLN A 235 -16.89 7.79 -7.38
CA GLN A 235 -16.91 6.34 -7.28
C GLN A 235 -17.73 5.88 -6.08
N THR A 236 -18.51 4.83 -6.26
CA THR A 236 -19.35 4.24 -5.21
C THR A 236 -19.27 2.72 -5.29
N ILE A 237 -19.05 2.09 -4.14
CA ILE A 237 -19.10 0.65 -3.97
C ILE A 237 -20.14 0.29 -2.90
N GLU A 238 -20.92 -0.74 -3.16
CA GLU A 238 -21.93 -1.25 -2.26
C GLU A 238 -21.78 -2.76 -2.10
N TRP A 239 -21.91 -3.25 -0.89
CA TRP A 239 -22.10 -4.66 -0.62
C TRP A 239 -23.56 -4.93 -0.25
N THR A 240 -24.23 -5.79 -1.02
CA THR A 240 -25.63 -6.14 -0.79
C THR A 240 -25.75 -7.28 0.20
N GLY A 241 -26.20 -6.99 1.41
CA GLY A 241 -26.35 -7.97 2.48
C GLY A 241 -26.39 -7.34 3.86
N THR A 242 -26.35 -8.17 4.88
CA THR A 242 -26.30 -7.72 6.30
C THR A 242 -25.04 -8.25 6.96
N VAL A 243 -24.23 -7.35 7.49
CA VAL A 243 -23.12 -7.66 8.38
C VAL A 243 -23.69 -7.85 9.79
N PRO A 244 -23.66 -9.06 10.34
CA PRO A 244 -24.19 -9.32 11.70
C PRO A 244 -23.38 -8.58 12.76
N SER A 245 -24.00 -8.32 13.92
CA SER A 245 -23.30 -7.71 15.06
C SER A 245 -22.07 -8.51 15.47
N GLY A 246 -20.95 -7.83 15.64
CA GLY A 246 -19.66 -8.42 16.02
C GLY A 246 -18.91 -9.12 14.89
N GLN A 247 -19.44 -9.10 13.66
CA GLN A 247 -18.72 -9.55 12.47
C GLN A 247 -18.16 -8.37 11.67
N THR A 248 -17.14 -8.65 10.85
CA THR A 248 -16.49 -7.63 10.04
C THR A 248 -16.48 -8.04 8.57
N LEU A 249 -17.02 -7.16 7.73
CA LEU A 249 -16.86 -7.19 6.29
C LEU A 249 -15.56 -6.44 5.93
N ILE A 250 -14.72 -7.09 5.15
CA ILE A 250 -13.49 -6.49 4.61
C ILE A 250 -13.59 -6.46 3.09
N VAL A 251 -13.46 -5.29 2.51
CA VAL A 251 -13.40 -5.06 1.06
C VAL A 251 -12.03 -4.49 0.72
N ASN A 252 -11.22 -5.28 0.03
CA ASN A 252 -9.88 -4.88 -0.42
C ASN A 252 -9.98 -4.34 -1.85
N MET A 253 -9.72 -3.05 -2.03
CA MET A 253 -9.83 -2.37 -3.33
C MET A 253 -8.66 -2.71 -4.25
N ASP A 254 -7.46 -2.93 -3.69
CA ASP A 254 -6.25 -3.31 -4.43
C ASP A 254 -6.39 -4.71 -5.05
N GLU A 255 -6.78 -5.70 -4.25
CA GLU A 255 -6.96 -7.08 -4.72
C GLU A 255 -8.32 -7.33 -5.36
N MET A 256 -9.24 -6.36 -5.31
CA MET A 256 -10.64 -6.49 -5.75
C MET A 256 -11.33 -7.69 -5.11
N THR A 257 -11.17 -7.85 -3.80
CA THR A 257 -11.76 -8.95 -3.04
C THR A 257 -12.70 -8.45 -1.95
N ALA A 258 -13.64 -9.30 -1.53
CA ALA A 258 -14.52 -9.02 -0.41
C ALA A 258 -14.71 -10.28 0.45
N SER A 259 -14.59 -10.13 1.76
CA SER A 259 -14.76 -11.22 2.72
C SER A 259 -15.55 -10.79 3.95
N LEU A 260 -16.41 -11.70 4.43
CA LEU A 260 -17.11 -11.57 5.71
C LEU A 260 -16.58 -12.67 6.62
N GLU A 261 -15.88 -12.31 7.69
CA GLU A 261 -15.21 -13.28 8.59
C GLU A 261 -14.36 -14.32 7.82
N GLY A 262 -13.65 -13.88 6.77
CA GLY A 262 -12.84 -14.75 5.92
C GLY A 262 -13.59 -15.52 4.83
N ALA A 263 -14.93 -15.55 4.85
CA ALA A 263 -15.71 -16.14 3.77
C ALA A 263 -15.81 -15.18 2.58
N ASN A 264 -15.51 -15.67 1.37
CA ASN A 264 -15.59 -14.85 0.15
C ASN A 264 -17.05 -14.45 -0.13
N VAL A 265 -17.30 -13.12 -0.20
CA VAL A 265 -18.60 -12.52 -0.47
C VAL A 265 -18.57 -11.55 -1.66
N PHE A 266 -17.57 -11.67 -2.52
CA PHE A 266 -17.36 -10.84 -3.71
C PHE A 266 -18.60 -10.73 -4.60
N GLN A 267 -19.36 -11.78 -4.75
CA GLN A 267 -20.55 -11.84 -5.60
C GLN A 267 -21.66 -10.85 -5.21
N PHE A 268 -21.59 -10.29 -4.02
CA PHE A 268 -22.56 -9.32 -3.51
C PHE A 268 -22.04 -7.87 -3.60
N ILE A 269 -20.87 -7.66 -4.19
CA ILE A 269 -20.32 -6.32 -4.46
C ILE A 269 -20.92 -5.77 -5.74
N THR A 270 -21.37 -4.51 -5.70
CA THR A 270 -21.88 -3.75 -6.84
C THR A 270 -21.24 -2.36 -6.87
N GLY A 271 -21.21 -1.74 -8.04
CA GLY A 271 -20.66 -0.39 -8.20
C GLY A 271 -19.25 -0.37 -8.77
N THR A 272 -18.46 0.62 -8.37
CA THR A 272 -17.08 0.85 -8.83
C THR A 272 -16.12 0.77 -7.65
N TRP A 273 -14.96 0.16 -7.86
CA TRP A 273 -13.88 0.11 -6.87
C TRP A 273 -13.43 1.53 -6.55
N VAL A 274 -13.43 1.85 -5.26
CA VAL A 274 -13.12 3.20 -4.78
C VAL A 274 -11.60 3.35 -4.69
N THR A 275 -11.08 4.42 -5.30
CA THR A 275 -9.69 4.85 -5.16
C THR A 275 -9.64 6.19 -4.43
N LEU A 276 -8.58 6.44 -3.70
CA LEU A 276 -8.29 7.71 -3.04
C LEU A 276 -7.23 8.43 -3.87
N GLN A 277 -7.57 9.59 -4.43
CA GLN A 277 -6.60 10.41 -5.18
C GLN A 277 -5.57 11.02 -4.22
N ALA A 278 -4.38 11.36 -4.74
CA ALA A 278 -3.42 12.16 -3.99
C ALA A 278 -4.05 13.47 -3.52
N GLY A 279 -3.82 13.83 -2.26
CA GLY A 279 -4.44 14.98 -1.60
C GLY A 279 -5.76 14.64 -0.91
N ASN A 280 -6.67 15.61 -0.85
CA ASN A 280 -7.92 15.51 -0.07
C ASN A 280 -9.02 14.79 -0.84
N ASN A 281 -9.56 13.74 -0.25
CA ASN A 281 -10.73 13.01 -0.71
C ASN A 281 -11.89 13.21 0.26
N ARG A 282 -13.07 13.50 -0.24
CA ARG A 282 -14.31 13.54 0.54
C ARG A 282 -15.00 12.19 0.41
N VAL A 283 -15.08 11.46 1.50
CA VAL A 283 -15.61 10.10 1.53
C VAL A 283 -16.82 10.05 2.45
N SER A 284 -17.84 9.32 2.06
CA SER A 284 -19.02 9.09 2.88
C SER A 284 -19.31 7.58 3.01
N TYR A 285 -19.74 7.18 4.19
CA TYR A 285 -20.18 5.83 4.52
C TYR A 285 -21.66 5.85 4.89
N ASN A 286 -22.45 4.95 4.32
CA ASN A 286 -23.85 4.78 4.65
C ASN A 286 -24.18 3.29 4.81
N ALA A 287 -24.99 2.95 5.82
CA ALA A 287 -25.54 1.61 6.00
C ALA A 287 -26.81 1.68 6.87
N GLN A 288 -27.78 0.83 6.59
CA GLN A 288 -29.00 0.73 7.43
C GLN A 288 -28.68 -0.02 8.72
N GLY A 289 -29.09 0.54 9.86
CA GLY A 289 -28.93 -0.09 11.17
C GLY A 289 -27.48 -0.11 11.69
N ALA A 290 -26.57 0.57 11.01
CA ALA A 290 -25.20 0.72 11.49
C ALA A 290 -25.17 1.59 12.74
N THR A 291 -24.35 1.19 13.71
CA THR A 291 -24.10 1.92 14.97
C THR A 291 -22.66 2.39 15.04
N ASP A 292 -21.75 1.71 14.33
CA ASP A 292 -20.33 1.96 14.39
C ASP A 292 -19.82 2.56 13.07
N PRO A 293 -18.81 3.44 13.11
CA PRO A 293 -18.16 3.95 11.92
C PRO A 293 -17.46 2.82 11.15
N SER A 294 -17.30 2.98 9.85
CA SER A 294 -16.42 2.13 9.07
C SER A 294 -14.98 2.62 9.11
N THR A 295 -14.05 1.78 8.69
CA THR A 295 -12.62 2.13 8.67
C THR A 295 -12.05 2.00 7.28
N LEU A 296 -11.27 2.99 6.84
CA LEU A 296 -10.41 2.92 5.67
C LEU A 296 -8.95 2.82 6.11
N SER A 297 -8.23 1.91 5.46
CA SER A 297 -6.79 1.72 5.67
C SER A 297 -6.08 1.71 4.34
N TRP A 298 -4.96 2.42 4.21
CA TRP A 298 -4.19 2.49 2.97
C TRP A 298 -2.70 2.75 3.23
N ASN A 299 -1.89 2.50 2.22
CA ASN A 299 -0.49 2.93 2.15
C ASN A 299 -0.36 3.98 1.05
N GLY A 300 0.33 5.07 1.33
CA GLY A 300 0.62 6.11 0.35
C GLY A 300 1.56 5.60 -0.74
N VAL A 301 1.35 6.03 -1.98
CA VAL A 301 2.27 5.78 -3.09
C VAL A 301 3.37 6.83 -3.07
N VAL A 302 4.60 6.39 -2.87
CA VAL A 302 5.80 7.24 -2.82
C VAL A 302 6.50 7.13 -4.17
N GLY A 303 6.59 8.25 -4.90
CA GLY A 303 7.10 8.32 -6.29
C GLY A 303 8.58 8.08 -6.49
#